data_f10fa631f14239b02e0846b72b53bc74
#
_entry.id   f10fa631f14239b02e0846b72b53bc74
#
_cell.length_a   1.000
_cell.length_b   1.000
_cell.length_c   1.000
_cell.angle_alpha   90.00
_cell.angle_beta   90.00
_cell.angle_gamma   90.00
#
_symmetry.space_group_name_H-M   'P 1'
#
loop_
_entity.id
_entity.type
_entity.pdbx_description
1 polymer ?
#
loop_
_entity_poly.entity_id
_entity_poly.type
_entity_poly.pdbx_seq_one_letter_code
_entity_poly.pdbx_strand_id
1 'polypeptide(L)'
;MDLIPGLPNDIALDCLIRLPYDHFSSAASVCRRWKHEIDLPSFRRHRKSAGLSRRLAVMVQSPADSNRKHGLRKYSAAPAYSLTVYEPETGNWSKLPPVPGFSDGLPLFCQIVSVGFNLVVMGGLNPENWDASRFVYVYSFASATWRRGPDMPGCRRSFFGCASDNDRRIFVAGGHDTEKNALRSGMMYDVAEDNWTVLPDMADERDECKGVFHRGRFYVIGGYKTLQQGQFGKSAEAFDMLTWRWDPSEDFLLADTCPRTCVDGGNGVMYVYHDGAVVALDHSSGTRIPSDMISVTCMIECGGQLLAVGSDGFGGSHGVYVLDVERSTWVKVEMPEEYSGHIQSGCCLEV
;
A
#
# COMPACT_ATOMS: atom_id res chain seq x y z
N MET A 1 -29.28 -17.59 -19.93
CA MET A 1 -28.11 -18.10 -20.67
C MET A 1 -27.13 -18.59 -19.62
N ASP A 2 -26.64 -19.82 -19.73
CA ASP A 2 -25.81 -20.44 -18.70
C ASP A 2 -24.40 -19.80 -18.68
N LEU A 3 -23.76 -19.73 -17.51
CA LEU A 3 -22.41 -19.20 -17.35
C LEU A 3 -21.40 -20.09 -18.11
N ILE A 4 -21.56 -21.41 -18.00
CA ILE A 4 -20.90 -22.41 -18.83
C ILE A 4 -22.02 -23.27 -19.45
N PRO A 5 -22.08 -23.39 -20.80
CA PRO A 5 -23.12 -24.17 -21.45
C PRO A 5 -23.21 -25.61 -20.91
N GLY A 6 -24.39 -26.04 -20.53
CA GLY A 6 -24.66 -27.38 -20.00
C GLY A 6 -24.31 -27.57 -18.52
N LEU A 7 -23.87 -26.55 -17.80
CA LEU A 7 -23.68 -26.59 -16.35
C LEU A 7 -24.64 -25.68 -15.62
N PRO A 8 -25.19 -26.08 -14.46
CA PRO A 8 -25.86 -25.17 -13.52
C PRO A 8 -24.94 -24.00 -13.17
N ASN A 9 -25.48 -22.79 -12.99
CA ASN A 9 -24.65 -21.58 -12.79
C ASN A 9 -23.82 -21.61 -11.51
N ASP A 10 -24.29 -22.28 -10.45
CA ASP A 10 -23.51 -22.47 -9.21
C ASP A 10 -22.29 -23.36 -9.43
N ILE A 11 -22.43 -24.45 -10.18
CA ILE A 11 -21.29 -25.32 -10.55
C ILE A 11 -20.34 -24.59 -11.50
N ALA A 12 -20.87 -23.84 -12.45
CA ALA A 12 -20.06 -23.04 -13.36
C ALA A 12 -19.26 -21.96 -12.64
N LEU A 13 -19.87 -21.30 -11.63
CA LEU A 13 -19.18 -20.35 -10.77
C LEU A 13 -18.10 -21.04 -9.93
N ASP A 14 -18.39 -22.21 -9.36
CA ASP A 14 -17.42 -22.99 -8.59
C ASP A 14 -16.19 -23.37 -9.46
N CYS A 15 -16.38 -23.66 -10.74
CA CYS A 15 -15.26 -23.85 -11.67
C CYS A 15 -14.44 -22.58 -11.86
N LEU A 16 -15.10 -21.42 -12.04
CA LEU A 16 -14.40 -20.15 -12.28
C LEU A 16 -13.62 -19.67 -11.05
N ILE A 17 -14.18 -19.78 -9.84
CA ILE A 17 -13.47 -19.33 -8.61
C ILE A 17 -12.24 -20.17 -8.30
N ARG A 18 -12.12 -21.39 -8.86
CA ARG A 18 -10.95 -22.28 -8.68
C ARG A 18 -9.78 -21.94 -9.60
N LEU A 19 -9.99 -21.07 -10.58
CA LEU A 19 -8.89 -20.65 -11.46
C LEU A 19 -7.81 -19.94 -10.66
N PRO A 20 -6.52 -20.20 -10.94
CA PRO A 20 -5.43 -19.37 -10.46
C PRO A 20 -5.58 -17.92 -10.96
N TYR A 21 -5.16 -16.95 -10.16
CA TYR A 21 -5.38 -15.52 -10.47
C TYR A 21 -4.67 -15.07 -11.77
N ASP A 22 -3.55 -15.66 -12.13
CA ASP A 22 -2.81 -15.42 -13.36
C ASP A 22 -3.57 -15.87 -14.63
N HIS A 23 -4.61 -16.71 -14.46
CA HIS A 23 -5.50 -17.13 -15.53
C HIS A 23 -6.78 -16.27 -15.65
N PHE A 24 -7.01 -15.32 -14.77
CA PHE A 24 -8.24 -14.50 -14.80
C PHE A 24 -8.37 -13.70 -16.08
N SER A 25 -7.29 -13.10 -16.58
CA SER A 25 -7.32 -12.33 -17.83
C SER A 25 -7.68 -13.21 -19.04
N SER A 26 -7.14 -14.42 -19.09
CA SER A 26 -7.48 -15.39 -20.12
C SER A 26 -8.95 -15.83 -20.00
N ALA A 27 -9.43 -16.15 -18.82
CA ALA A 27 -10.82 -16.51 -18.57
C ALA A 27 -11.78 -15.35 -18.90
N ALA A 28 -11.45 -14.12 -18.49
CA ALA A 28 -12.23 -12.92 -18.81
C ALA A 28 -12.30 -12.63 -20.32
N SER A 29 -11.32 -13.09 -21.09
CA SER A 29 -11.32 -12.95 -22.55
C SER A 29 -12.23 -13.92 -23.29
N VAL A 30 -12.69 -15.00 -22.64
CA VAL A 30 -13.55 -16.03 -23.25
C VAL A 30 -14.90 -15.46 -23.66
N CYS A 31 -15.58 -14.74 -22.78
CA CYS A 31 -16.83 -14.04 -23.09
C CYS A 31 -17.13 -12.90 -22.10
N ARG A 32 -18.04 -11.99 -22.52
CA ARG A 32 -18.45 -10.85 -21.69
C ARG A 32 -19.04 -11.28 -20.34
N ARG A 33 -19.67 -12.43 -20.26
CA ARG A 33 -20.31 -12.92 -19.03
C ARG A 33 -19.27 -13.39 -18.01
N TRP A 34 -18.22 -14.12 -18.46
CA TRP A 34 -17.12 -14.52 -17.60
C TRP A 34 -16.36 -13.30 -17.08
N LYS A 35 -16.09 -12.34 -17.98
CA LYS A 35 -15.49 -11.08 -17.57
C LYS A 35 -16.31 -10.37 -16.49
N HIS A 36 -17.62 -10.23 -16.74
CA HIS A 36 -18.52 -9.60 -15.78
C HIS A 36 -18.51 -10.32 -14.43
N GLU A 37 -18.57 -11.65 -14.43
CA GLU A 37 -18.58 -12.45 -13.19
C GLU A 37 -17.29 -12.30 -12.41
N ILE A 38 -16.12 -12.35 -13.08
CA ILE A 38 -14.80 -12.19 -12.45
C ILE A 38 -14.63 -10.76 -11.88
N ASP A 39 -15.17 -9.75 -12.53
CA ASP A 39 -15.11 -8.35 -12.09
C ASP A 39 -16.02 -8.06 -10.88
N LEU A 40 -16.99 -8.95 -10.55
CA LEU A 40 -17.91 -8.73 -9.43
C LEU A 40 -17.21 -8.86 -8.05
N PRO A 41 -17.50 -7.99 -7.08
CA PRO A 41 -17.05 -8.16 -5.69
C PRO A 41 -17.47 -9.49 -5.06
N SER A 42 -18.61 -10.07 -5.49
CA SER A 42 -19.08 -11.39 -5.07
C SER A 42 -18.12 -12.51 -5.44
N PHE A 43 -17.49 -12.44 -6.62
CA PHE A 43 -16.49 -13.42 -7.05
C PHE A 43 -15.32 -13.48 -6.06
N ARG A 44 -14.77 -12.33 -5.68
CA ARG A 44 -13.71 -12.23 -4.66
C ARG A 44 -14.16 -12.81 -3.32
N ARG A 45 -15.39 -12.47 -2.87
CA ARG A 45 -15.94 -13.01 -1.61
C ARG A 45 -16.10 -14.53 -1.65
N HIS A 46 -16.57 -15.10 -2.77
CA HIS A 46 -16.68 -16.55 -2.95
C HIS A 46 -15.30 -17.22 -2.89
N ARG A 47 -14.29 -16.68 -3.58
CA ARG A 47 -12.92 -17.19 -3.50
C ARG A 47 -12.40 -17.19 -2.06
N LYS A 48 -12.57 -16.08 -1.36
CA LYS A 48 -12.15 -15.93 0.03
C LYS A 48 -12.84 -16.94 0.94
N SER A 49 -14.16 -17.08 0.84
CA SER A 49 -14.92 -18.05 1.65
C SER A 49 -14.57 -19.50 1.34
N ALA A 50 -14.12 -19.79 0.11
CA ALA A 50 -13.67 -21.11 -0.30
C ALA A 50 -12.17 -21.37 0.02
N GLY A 51 -11.46 -20.41 0.62
CA GLY A 51 -10.03 -20.54 0.93
C GLY A 51 -9.14 -20.57 -0.33
N LEU A 52 -9.60 -19.98 -1.44
CA LEU A 52 -8.93 -20.00 -2.73
C LEU A 52 -8.19 -18.67 -3.04
N SER A 53 -8.36 -17.67 -2.18
CA SER A 53 -7.63 -16.39 -2.31
C SER A 53 -6.14 -16.58 -2.12
N ARG A 54 -5.36 -15.80 -2.86
CA ARG A 54 -3.91 -15.67 -2.72
C ARG A 54 -3.56 -14.26 -2.27
N ARG A 55 -2.52 -14.14 -1.50
CA ARG A 55 -2.03 -12.87 -0.98
C ARG A 55 -0.76 -12.46 -1.70
N LEU A 56 -0.72 -11.22 -2.13
CA LEU A 56 0.39 -10.64 -2.89
C LEU A 56 0.89 -9.41 -2.14
N ALA A 57 2.10 -9.47 -1.61
CA ALA A 57 2.78 -8.27 -1.11
C ALA A 57 3.40 -7.54 -2.32
N VAL A 58 2.85 -6.40 -2.66
CA VAL A 58 3.32 -5.56 -3.77
C VAL A 58 4.17 -4.42 -3.21
N MET A 59 5.34 -4.20 -3.79
CA MET A 59 6.32 -3.23 -3.32
C MET A 59 6.80 -2.33 -4.45
N VAL A 60 7.00 -1.06 -4.15
CA VAL A 60 7.71 -0.11 -5.03
C VAL A 60 9.19 -0.24 -4.73
N GLN A 61 9.92 -0.87 -5.63
CA GLN A 61 11.29 -1.31 -5.41
C GLN A 61 12.21 -0.90 -6.55
N SER A 62 13.42 -0.44 -6.21
CA SER A 62 14.49 -0.24 -7.18
C SER A 62 15.22 -1.55 -7.48
N PRO A 63 15.93 -1.66 -8.61
CA PRO A 63 16.90 -2.72 -8.80
C PRO A 63 17.97 -2.73 -7.71
N ALA A 64 18.59 -3.88 -7.49
CA ALA A 64 19.79 -3.97 -6.68
C ALA A 64 20.91 -3.13 -7.33
N ASP A 65 21.59 -2.31 -6.53
CA ASP A 65 22.72 -1.50 -6.99
C ASP A 65 24.03 -2.07 -6.41
N SER A 66 24.67 -2.94 -7.18
CA SER A 66 25.94 -3.58 -6.80
C SER A 66 27.10 -2.58 -6.61
N ASN A 67 26.97 -1.35 -7.14
CA ASN A 67 27.97 -0.30 -7.01
C ASN A 67 27.70 0.62 -5.81
N ARG A 68 26.59 0.45 -5.11
CA ARG A 68 26.24 1.28 -3.97
C ARG A 68 27.10 0.94 -2.77
N LYS A 69 27.85 1.92 -2.29
CA LYS A 69 28.67 1.77 -1.09
C LYS A 69 27.81 1.87 0.17
N HIS A 70 27.98 0.91 1.06
CA HIS A 70 27.39 0.94 2.40
C HIS A 70 27.71 2.25 3.12
N GLY A 71 26.74 2.85 3.78
CA GLY A 71 26.92 4.13 4.50
C GLY A 71 26.61 5.40 3.69
N LEU A 72 26.40 5.32 2.38
CA LEU A 72 25.99 6.47 1.59
C LEU A 72 24.49 6.75 1.72
N ARG A 73 24.16 7.97 2.18
CA ARG A 73 22.77 8.42 2.33
C ARG A 73 22.11 8.83 1.01
N LYS A 74 22.88 9.25 0.02
CA LYS A 74 22.35 9.76 -1.26
C LYS A 74 22.70 8.81 -2.41
N TYR A 75 21.77 8.66 -3.33
CA TYR A 75 22.02 8.02 -4.61
C TYR A 75 22.77 8.98 -5.54
N SER A 76 23.66 8.45 -6.36
CA SER A 76 24.34 9.24 -7.43
C SER A 76 23.38 9.67 -8.53
N ALA A 77 22.33 8.85 -8.78
CA ALA A 77 21.20 9.14 -9.64
C ALA A 77 19.93 8.62 -8.96
N ALA A 78 18.77 9.16 -9.32
CA ALA A 78 17.49 8.67 -8.81
C ALA A 78 17.30 7.20 -9.22
N PRO A 79 16.97 6.28 -8.29
CA PRO A 79 16.73 4.89 -8.63
C PRO A 79 15.49 4.74 -9.51
N ALA A 80 15.55 3.84 -10.49
CA ALA A 80 14.40 3.47 -11.31
C ALA A 80 13.52 2.48 -10.53
N TYR A 81 12.44 2.96 -9.93
CA TYR A 81 11.52 2.10 -9.19
C TYR A 81 10.56 1.36 -10.11
N SER A 82 10.28 0.11 -9.77
CA SER A 82 9.28 -0.74 -10.42
C SER A 82 8.40 -1.42 -9.37
N LEU A 83 7.34 -2.11 -9.81
CA LEU A 83 6.46 -2.86 -8.93
C LEU A 83 6.92 -4.31 -8.88
N THR A 84 7.31 -4.76 -7.71
CA THR A 84 7.64 -6.16 -7.43
C THR A 84 6.54 -6.81 -6.61
N VAL A 85 6.34 -8.09 -6.80
CA VAL A 85 5.33 -8.91 -6.13
C VAL A 85 6.03 -10.05 -5.43
N TYR A 86 5.70 -10.23 -4.16
CA TYR A 86 6.07 -11.39 -3.37
C TYR A 86 4.81 -12.15 -2.97
N GLU A 87 4.78 -13.45 -3.20
CA GLU A 87 3.71 -14.36 -2.79
C GLU A 87 4.13 -15.13 -1.51
N PRO A 88 3.63 -14.77 -0.33
CA PRO A 88 4.05 -15.43 0.92
C PRO A 88 3.77 -16.93 0.96
N GLU A 89 2.69 -17.40 0.31
CA GLU A 89 2.32 -18.80 0.31
C GLU A 89 3.24 -19.70 -0.53
N THR A 90 3.88 -19.15 -1.57
CA THR A 90 4.74 -19.91 -2.49
C THR A 90 6.21 -19.54 -2.39
N GLY A 91 6.52 -18.38 -1.79
CA GLY A 91 7.86 -17.79 -1.80
C GLY A 91 8.29 -17.18 -3.13
N ASN A 92 7.38 -17.08 -4.11
CA ASN A 92 7.69 -16.59 -5.45
C ASN A 92 7.83 -15.07 -5.50
N TRP A 93 8.79 -14.62 -6.31
CA TRP A 93 9.01 -13.22 -6.63
C TRP A 93 8.77 -12.97 -8.11
N SER A 94 8.14 -11.87 -8.44
CA SER A 94 7.86 -11.46 -9.81
C SER A 94 7.77 -9.94 -9.94
N LYS A 95 7.59 -9.44 -11.18
CA LYS A 95 7.37 -8.01 -11.45
C LYS A 95 6.05 -7.82 -12.17
N LEU A 96 5.34 -6.75 -11.82
CA LEU A 96 4.19 -6.31 -12.60
C LEU A 96 4.65 -5.63 -13.90
N PRO A 97 3.80 -5.62 -14.93
CA PRO A 97 4.04 -4.81 -16.12
C PRO A 97 4.27 -3.34 -15.74
N PRO A 98 5.17 -2.62 -16.44
CA PRO A 98 5.44 -1.22 -16.15
C PRO A 98 4.17 -0.37 -16.27
N VAL A 99 4.04 0.63 -15.41
CA VAL A 99 2.95 1.60 -15.50
C VAL A 99 3.09 2.40 -16.80
N PRO A 100 2.02 2.55 -17.60
CA PRO A 100 2.09 3.28 -18.87
C PRO A 100 2.63 4.70 -18.69
N GLY A 101 3.63 5.06 -19.50
CA GLY A 101 4.31 6.36 -19.39
C GLY A 101 5.44 6.43 -18.36
N PHE A 102 5.73 5.33 -17.63
CA PHE A 102 6.79 5.23 -16.62
C PHE A 102 7.69 4.01 -16.86
N SER A 103 8.06 3.76 -18.13
CA SER A 103 8.95 2.65 -18.51
C SER A 103 10.34 2.75 -17.86
N ASP A 104 10.81 3.96 -17.61
CA ASP A 104 12.13 4.24 -17.04
C ASP A 104 12.12 4.31 -15.51
N GLY A 105 10.97 4.11 -14.90
CA GLY A 105 10.80 4.04 -13.45
C GLY A 105 9.65 4.91 -12.93
N LEU A 106 9.08 4.45 -11.82
CA LEU A 106 8.01 5.16 -11.13
C LEU A 106 8.52 6.45 -10.47
N PRO A 107 7.67 7.46 -10.30
CA PRO A 107 7.98 8.64 -9.52
C PRO A 107 8.41 8.28 -8.09
N LEU A 108 9.34 9.08 -7.55
CA LEU A 108 9.81 8.92 -6.18
C LEU A 108 8.66 9.16 -5.21
N PHE A 109 8.57 8.33 -4.17
CA PHE A 109 7.57 8.46 -3.12
C PHE A 109 6.11 8.39 -3.61
N CYS A 110 5.86 7.76 -4.77
CA CYS A 110 4.49 7.45 -5.16
C CYS A 110 3.86 6.51 -4.13
N GLN A 111 2.55 6.65 -3.94
CA GLN A 111 1.79 5.79 -3.05
C GLN A 111 1.21 4.61 -3.83
N ILE A 112 1.23 3.43 -3.21
CA ILE A 112 0.54 2.24 -3.71
C ILE A 112 -0.47 1.76 -2.67
N VAL A 113 -1.66 1.42 -3.14
CA VAL A 113 -2.77 0.95 -2.31
C VAL A 113 -3.53 -0.13 -3.04
N SER A 114 -3.91 -1.17 -2.34
CA SER A 114 -4.77 -2.23 -2.84
C SER A 114 -6.25 -1.92 -2.54
N VAL A 115 -7.12 -2.23 -3.47
CA VAL A 115 -8.58 -2.15 -3.30
C VAL A 115 -9.28 -3.18 -4.19
N GLY A 116 -10.00 -4.11 -3.59
CA GLY A 116 -10.57 -5.23 -4.35
C GLY A 116 -9.49 -6.04 -5.07
N PHE A 117 -9.65 -6.26 -6.37
CA PHE A 117 -8.65 -6.87 -7.26
C PHE A 117 -7.75 -5.84 -7.95
N ASN A 118 -7.70 -4.62 -7.44
CA ASN A 118 -6.95 -3.55 -8.07
C ASN A 118 -5.79 -3.10 -7.20
N LEU A 119 -4.67 -2.80 -7.85
CA LEU A 119 -3.58 -2.03 -7.30
C LEU A 119 -3.66 -0.61 -7.87
N VAL A 120 -3.66 0.38 -7.01
CA VAL A 120 -3.67 1.78 -7.43
C VAL A 120 -2.32 2.42 -7.11
N VAL A 121 -1.72 3.05 -8.12
CA VAL A 121 -0.46 3.82 -8.02
C VAL A 121 -0.79 5.28 -8.25
N MET A 122 -0.37 6.16 -7.34
CA MET A 122 -0.72 7.58 -7.43
C MET A 122 0.36 8.51 -6.90
N GLY A 123 0.42 9.71 -7.47
CA GLY A 123 1.25 10.82 -7.01
C GLY A 123 2.74 10.54 -7.12
N GLY A 124 3.48 11.07 -6.17
CA GLY A 124 4.95 11.02 -6.14
C GLY A 124 5.60 12.21 -6.84
N LEU A 125 6.92 12.23 -6.82
CA LEU A 125 7.76 13.28 -7.37
C LEU A 125 8.45 12.79 -8.64
N ASN A 126 8.42 13.60 -9.69
CA ASN A 126 9.21 13.35 -10.88
C ASN A 126 10.71 13.40 -10.50
N PRO A 127 11.53 12.37 -10.83
CA PRO A 127 12.92 12.31 -10.42
C PRO A 127 13.82 13.37 -11.09
N GLU A 128 13.41 13.96 -12.22
CA GLU A 128 14.19 14.93 -12.98
C GLU A 128 14.04 16.36 -12.43
N ASN A 129 12.79 16.78 -12.18
CA ASN A 129 12.46 18.16 -11.80
C ASN A 129 11.86 18.30 -10.40
N TRP A 130 11.62 17.19 -9.69
CA TRP A 130 11.00 17.14 -8.35
C TRP A 130 9.58 17.68 -8.28
N ASP A 131 8.91 17.80 -9.43
CA ASP A 131 7.51 18.21 -9.47
C ASP A 131 6.60 17.10 -8.91
N ALA A 132 5.68 17.50 -8.03
CA ALA A 132 4.65 16.60 -7.53
C ALA A 132 3.66 16.25 -8.64
N SER A 133 3.27 15.00 -8.73
CA SER A 133 2.32 14.49 -9.70
C SER A 133 0.92 14.29 -9.11
N ARG A 134 -0.11 14.38 -9.96
CA ARG A 134 -1.51 14.08 -9.59
C ARG A 134 -2.03 12.80 -10.22
N PHE A 135 -1.19 12.07 -10.95
CA PHE A 135 -1.62 10.92 -11.71
C PHE A 135 -2.21 9.82 -10.80
N VAL A 136 -3.10 9.04 -11.41
CA VAL A 136 -3.65 7.81 -10.84
C VAL A 136 -3.63 6.74 -11.91
N TYR A 137 -3.04 5.60 -11.62
CA TYR A 137 -3.09 4.41 -12.45
C TYR A 137 -3.64 3.24 -11.66
N VAL A 138 -4.49 2.47 -12.30
CA VAL A 138 -5.14 1.31 -11.71
C VAL A 138 -4.75 0.07 -12.50
N TYR A 139 -4.11 -0.89 -11.84
CA TYR A 139 -3.87 -2.22 -12.39
C TYR A 139 -4.94 -3.17 -11.89
N SER A 140 -5.64 -3.81 -12.81
CA SER A 140 -6.62 -4.85 -12.47
C SER A 140 -5.98 -6.23 -12.61
N PHE A 141 -5.92 -6.98 -11.52
CA PHE A 141 -5.48 -8.38 -11.55
C PHE A 141 -6.51 -9.28 -12.26
N ALA A 142 -7.78 -8.88 -12.31
CA ALA A 142 -8.80 -9.60 -13.06
C ALA A 142 -8.58 -9.58 -14.58
N SER A 143 -8.06 -8.47 -15.13
CA SER A 143 -7.80 -8.32 -16.57
C SER A 143 -6.31 -8.28 -16.92
N ALA A 144 -5.42 -8.23 -15.93
CA ALA A 144 -3.97 -8.04 -16.08
C ALA A 144 -3.60 -6.79 -16.90
N THR A 145 -4.36 -5.69 -16.73
CA THR A 145 -4.20 -4.46 -17.52
C THR A 145 -4.16 -3.22 -16.64
N TRP A 146 -3.42 -2.21 -17.12
CA TRP A 146 -3.43 -0.87 -16.58
C TRP A 146 -4.53 -0.01 -17.22
N ARG A 147 -5.17 0.82 -16.41
CA ARG A 147 -5.95 1.97 -16.87
C ARG A 147 -5.49 3.24 -16.15
N ARG A 148 -5.62 4.38 -16.81
CA ARG A 148 -5.46 5.66 -16.14
C ARG A 148 -6.79 6.07 -15.52
N GLY A 149 -6.75 6.46 -14.24
CA GLY A 149 -7.86 7.12 -13.56
C GLY A 149 -7.79 8.64 -13.68
N PRO A 150 -8.81 9.37 -13.22
CA PRO A 150 -8.79 10.82 -13.14
C PRO A 150 -7.73 11.30 -12.16
N ASP A 151 -7.05 12.37 -12.52
CA ASP A 151 -6.04 12.99 -11.66
C ASP A 151 -6.63 13.42 -10.32
N MET A 152 -5.84 13.36 -9.25
CA MET A 152 -6.22 13.89 -7.94
C MET A 152 -6.64 15.36 -8.06
N PRO A 153 -7.81 15.74 -7.52
CA PRO A 153 -8.29 17.13 -7.58
C PRO A 153 -7.47 18.07 -6.69
N GLY A 154 -7.60 19.36 -6.95
CA GLY A 154 -6.95 20.40 -6.16
C GLY A 154 -5.47 20.61 -6.51
N CYS A 155 -4.68 21.00 -5.53
CA CYS A 155 -3.25 21.21 -5.71
C CYS A 155 -2.49 19.90 -5.93
N ARG A 156 -1.32 19.98 -6.57
CA ARG A 156 -0.36 18.89 -6.58
C ARG A 156 0.14 18.65 -5.17
N ARG A 157 0.24 17.39 -4.78
CA ARG A 157 0.69 17.03 -3.43
C ARG A 157 1.67 15.88 -3.44
N SER A 158 2.55 15.86 -2.45
CA SER A 158 3.46 14.75 -2.14
C SER A 158 3.43 14.43 -0.65
N PHE A 159 3.95 13.26 -0.28
CA PHE A 159 4.06 12.79 1.11
C PHE A 159 2.73 12.74 1.90
N PHE A 160 1.62 12.57 1.19
CA PHE A 160 0.29 12.44 1.78
C PHE A 160 0.06 11.08 2.42
N GLY A 161 -0.84 11.01 3.39
CA GLY A 161 -1.38 9.77 3.93
C GLY A 161 -2.39 9.14 2.97
N CYS A 162 -2.30 7.82 2.78
CA CYS A 162 -3.16 7.09 1.88
C CYS A 162 -3.51 5.71 2.45
N ALA A 163 -4.80 5.32 2.36
CA ALA A 163 -5.28 3.99 2.73
C ALA A 163 -6.57 3.64 1.98
N SER A 164 -6.95 2.37 1.94
CA SER A 164 -8.21 1.92 1.35
C SER A 164 -9.10 1.21 2.39
N ASP A 165 -10.40 1.14 2.10
CA ASP A 165 -11.35 0.29 2.83
C ASP A 165 -11.27 -1.19 2.41
N ASN A 166 -10.28 -1.55 1.57
CA ASN A 166 -10.04 -2.87 0.99
C ASN A 166 -11.16 -3.39 0.06
N ASP A 167 -12.20 -2.63 -0.14
CA ASP A 167 -13.34 -3.05 -0.97
C ASP A 167 -13.51 -2.18 -2.22
N ARG A 168 -13.63 -0.84 -2.04
CA ARG A 168 -14.02 0.06 -3.13
C ARG A 168 -13.30 1.42 -3.11
N ARG A 169 -12.94 1.94 -1.94
CA ARG A 169 -12.56 3.34 -1.76
C ARG A 169 -11.12 3.50 -1.29
N ILE A 170 -10.49 4.54 -1.79
CA ILE A 170 -9.17 4.98 -1.37
C ILE A 170 -9.27 6.37 -0.80
N PHE A 171 -8.68 6.59 0.36
CA PHE A 171 -8.64 7.86 1.05
C PHE A 171 -7.25 8.46 0.95
N VAL A 172 -7.19 9.77 0.74
CA VAL A 172 -5.96 10.55 0.65
C VAL A 172 -6.13 11.80 1.49
N ALA A 173 -5.18 12.13 2.35
CA ALA A 173 -5.21 13.37 3.12
C ALA A 173 -3.81 13.88 3.46
N GLY A 174 -3.69 15.17 3.72
CA GLY A 174 -2.43 15.79 4.10
C GLY A 174 -1.39 15.84 2.97
N GLY A 175 -0.12 15.72 3.33
CA GLY A 175 1.01 15.98 2.47
C GLY A 175 1.33 17.47 2.36
N HIS A 176 2.14 17.85 1.41
CA HIS A 176 2.43 19.25 1.11
C HIS A 176 2.21 19.60 -0.36
N ASP A 177 1.96 20.88 -0.64
CA ASP A 177 1.85 21.44 -1.98
C ASP A 177 3.23 21.70 -2.62
N THR A 178 3.24 22.32 -3.81
CA THR A 178 4.48 22.67 -4.52
C THR A 178 5.35 23.70 -3.81
N GLU A 179 4.77 24.47 -2.88
CA GLU A 179 5.44 25.50 -2.08
C GLU A 179 5.91 24.95 -0.72
N LYS A 180 5.74 23.64 -0.48
CA LYS A 180 6.06 22.97 0.78
C LYS A 180 5.16 23.37 1.95
N ASN A 181 3.97 23.90 1.69
CA ASN A 181 2.97 24.11 2.72
C ASN A 181 2.28 22.79 3.04
N ALA A 182 2.22 22.42 4.30
CA ALA A 182 1.49 21.25 4.76
C ALA A 182 -0.01 21.42 4.52
N LEU A 183 -0.68 20.34 4.17
CA LEU A 183 -2.10 20.36 3.80
C LEU A 183 -2.96 19.72 4.88
N ARG A 184 -4.18 20.24 5.04
CA ARG A 184 -5.24 19.64 5.85
C ARG A 184 -6.37 19.05 5.03
N SER A 185 -6.34 19.25 3.71
CA SER A 185 -7.38 18.75 2.81
C SER A 185 -7.32 17.25 2.63
N GLY A 186 -8.51 16.63 2.54
CA GLY A 186 -8.68 15.22 2.25
C GLY A 186 -9.56 14.97 1.03
N MET A 187 -9.46 13.79 0.46
CA MET A 187 -10.28 13.34 -0.65
C MET A 187 -10.41 11.82 -0.65
N MET A 188 -11.43 11.33 -1.33
CA MET A 188 -11.72 9.91 -1.49
C MET A 188 -11.87 9.59 -2.97
N TYR A 189 -11.23 8.54 -3.43
CA TYR A 189 -11.36 7.99 -4.78
C TYR A 189 -12.20 6.73 -4.76
N ASP A 190 -13.30 6.72 -5.47
CA ASP A 190 -14.11 5.53 -5.73
C ASP A 190 -13.59 4.86 -6.99
N VAL A 191 -12.96 3.69 -6.83
CA VAL A 191 -12.29 2.99 -7.94
C VAL A 191 -13.29 2.40 -8.95
N ALA A 192 -14.49 2.05 -8.49
CA ALA A 192 -15.53 1.50 -9.36
C ALA A 192 -16.24 2.58 -10.18
N GLU A 193 -16.55 3.72 -9.57
CA GLU A 193 -17.17 4.87 -10.25
C GLU A 193 -16.16 5.77 -10.97
N ASP A 194 -14.87 5.51 -10.75
CA ASP A 194 -13.75 6.25 -11.34
C ASP A 194 -13.82 7.76 -11.06
N ASN A 195 -14.21 8.15 -9.86
CA ASN A 195 -14.37 9.54 -9.46
C ASN A 195 -13.80 9.89 -8.10
N TRP A 196 -13.52 11.17 -7.89
CA TRP A 196 -13.04 11.76 -6.65
C TRP A 196 -14.15 12.51 -5.94
N THR A 197 -14.20 12.37 -4.61
CA THR A 197 -15.02 13.17 -3.71
C THR A 197 -14.13 13.91 -2.73
N VAL A 198 -14.30 15.22 -2.60
CA VAL A 198 -13.58 16.03 -1.61
C VAL A 198 -14.17 15.76 -0.23
N LEU A 199 -13.32 15.52 0.75
CA LEU A 199 -13.68 15.38 2.16
C LEU A 199 -13.63 16.75 2.85
N PRO A 200 -14.30 16.91 4.00
CA PRO A 200 -14.03 18.04 4.89
C PRO A 200 -12.53 18.15 5.22
N ASP A 201 -12.06 19.35 5.51
CA ASP A 201 -10.70 19.55 5.97
C ASP A 201 -10.47 18.96 7.37
N MET A 202 -9.28 18.42 7.62
CA MET A 202 -8.80 18.10 8.97
C MET A 202 -8.65 19.38 9.82
N ALA A 203 -8.62 19.24 11.13
CA ALA A 203 -8.33 20.35 12.03
C ALA A 203 -6.89 20.85 11.84
N ASP A 204 -5.93 19.92 11.71
CA ASP A 204 -4.52 20.19 11.57
C ASP A 204 -4.00 19.93 10.14
N GLU A 205 -3.06 20.75 9.70
CA GLU A 205 -2.24 20.45 8.52
C GLU A 205 -1.19 19.38 8.86
N ARG A 206 -0.96 18.43 7.95
CA ARG A 206 -0.10 17.25 8.22
C ARG A 206 0.72 16.88 6.99
N ASP A 207 1.97 17.32 6.96
CA ASP A 207 2.93 16.85 5.96
C ASP A 207 3.63 15.57 6.44
N GLU A 208 4.04 14.71 5.51
CA GLU A 208 4.68 13.41 5.78
C GLU A 208 3.89 12.51 6.76
N CYS A 209 2.58 12.61 6.76
CA CYS A 209 1.69 11.79 7.57
C CYS A 209 1.51 10.37 6.99
N LYS A 210 0.97 9.46 7.80
CA LYS A 210 0.56 8.12 7.37
C LYS A 210 -0.97 8.00 7.36
N GLY A 211 -1.50 7.44 6.27
CA GLY A 211 -2.89 7.01 6.22
C GLY A 211 -3.03 5.54 6.61
N VAL A 212 -4.01 5.22 7.45
CA VAL A 212 -4.38 3.85 7.83
C VAL A 212 -5.90 3.74 7.88
N PHE A 213 -6.45 2.70 7.26
CA PHE A 213 -7.87 2.38 7.42
C PHE A 213 -8.01 1.31 8.50
N HIS A 214 -8.71 1.64 9.58
CA HIS A 214 -8.82 0.80 10.76
C HIS A 214 -10.24 0.87 11.33
N ARG A 215 -10.86 -0.27 11.61
CA ARG A 215 -12.21 -0.37 12.22
C ARG A 215 -13.25 0.54 11.56
N GLY A 216 -13.23 0.60 10.21
CA GLY A 216 -14.21 1.37 9.43
C GLY A 216 -13.95 2.88 9.35
N ARG A 217 -12.78 3.36 9.81
CA ARG A 217 -12.38 4.77 9.79
C ARG A 217 -11.05 4.97 9.09
N PHE A 218 -10.90 6.09 8.43
CA PHE A 218 -9.62 6.50 7.85
C PHE A 218 -8.86 7.40 8.81
N TYR A 219 -7.76 6.89 9.35
CA TYR A 219 -6.86 7.61 10.25
C TYR A 219 -5.75 8.29 9.47
N VAL A 220 -5.47 9.55 9.82
CA VAL A 220 -4.29 10.30 9.38
C VAL A 220 -3.43 10.56 10.60
N ILE A 221 -2.26 9.94 10.63
CA ILE A 221 -1.43 9.79 11.82
C ILE A 221 -0.16 10.62 11.67
N GLY A 222 0.18 11.38 12.69
CA GLY A 222 1.42 12.16 12.77
C GLY A 222 1.53 13.23 11.69
N GLY A 223 2.70 13.35 11.10
CA GLY A 223 3.06 14.43 10.21
C GLY A 223 3.48 15.69 10.96
N TYR A 224 3.81 16.75 10.24
CA TYR A 224 4.19 18.04 10.82
C TYR A 224 3.49 19.20 10.11
N LYS A 225 3.40 20.34 10.80
CA LYS A 225 2.84 21.59 10.29
C LYS A 225 3.89 22.37 9.50
N THR A 226 3.47 23.24 8.59
CA THR A 226 4.34 24.09 7.76
C THR A 226 5.43 24.79 8.58
N LEU A 227 5.05 25.39 9.71
CA LEU A 227 5.98 26.11 10.59
C LEU A 227 6.83 25.20 11.50
N GLN A 228 6.58 23.89 11.48
CA GLN A 228 7.25 22.91 12.34
C GLN A 228 7.87 21.79 11.52
N GLN A 229 8.46 22.13 10.38
CA GLN A 229 9.02 21.16 9.44
C GLN A 229 9.98 20.17 10.12
N GLY A 230 9.71 18.88 9.93
CA GLY A 230 10.48 17.78 10.51
C GLY A 230 10.19 17.48 11.98
N GLN A 231 9.32 18.24 12.65
CA GLN A 231 8.87 17.96 14.01
C GLN A 231 7.56 17.16 13.96
N PHE A 232 7.68 15.84 13.90
CA PHE A 232 6.53 14.95 13.78
C PHE A 232 5.64 15.02 15.04
N GLY A 233 4.34 15.24 14.81
CA GLY A 233 3.32 15.20 15.87
C GLY A 233 2.95 13.77 16.25
N LYS A 234 2.41 13.60 17.46
CA LYS A 234 1.90 12.33 17.99
C LYS A 234 0.43 12.10 17.71
N SER A 235 -0.29 13.15 17.31
CA SER A 235 -1.73 13.11 17.15
C SER A 235 -2.18 12.44 15.87
N ALA A 236 -3.40 11.93 15.87
CA ALA A 236 -4.09 11.42 14.70
C ALA A 236 -5.50 11.98 14.61
N GLU A 237 -6.02 12.14 13.42
CA GLU A 237 -7.43 12.44 13.16
C GLU A 237 -8.05 11.29 12.41
N ALA A 238 -9.29 10.93 12.72
CA ALA A 238 -10.01 9.84 12.11
C ALA A 238 -11.24 10.36 11.34
N PHE A 239 -11.33 10.05 10.05
CA PHE A 239 -12.51 10.34 9.26
C PHE A 239 -13.53 9.22 9.42
N ASP A 240 -14.71 9.57 9.89
CA ASP A 240 -15.84 8.67 10.01
C ASP A 240 -16.76 8.81 8.79
N MET A 241 -16.90 7.72 8.02
CA MET A 241 -17.71 7.68 6.82
C MET A 241 -19.22 7.77 7.08
N LEU A 242 -19.67 7.41 8.30
CA LEU A 242 -21.09 7.44 8.65
C LEU A 242 -21.54 8.86 8.98
N THR A 243 -20.72 9.60 9.70
CA THR A 243 -21.01 11.00 10.09
C THR A 243 -20.49 12.02 9.08
N TRP A 244 -19.61 11.61 8.17
CA TRP A 244 -18.91 12.44 7.19
C TRP A 244 -18.10 13.56 7.84
N ARG A 245 -17.44 13.26 8.98
CA ARG A 245 -16.68 14.21 9.79
C ARG A 245 -15.36 13.61 10.23
N TRP A 246 -14.42 14.48 10.56
CA TRP A 246 -13.21 14.14 11.28
C TRP A 246 -13.49 14.15 12.77
N ASP A 247 -13.06 13.11 13.48
CA ASP A 247 -13.02 13.12 14.94
C ASP A 247 -11.89 14.02 15.45
N PRO A 248 -12.03 14.55 16.66
CA PRO A 248 -10.99 15.37 17.28
C PRO A 248 -9.63 14.70 17.26
N SER A 249 -8.61 15.52 17.10
CA SER A 249 -7.22 15.09 17.17
C SER A 249 -6.89 14.63 18.59
N GLU A 250 -6.38 13.40 18.73
CA GLU A 250 -5.94 12.83 20.00
C GLU A 250 -4.46 12.44 19.90
N ASP A 251 -3.78 12.39 21.05
CA ASP A 251 -2.44 11.83 21.13
C ASP A 251 -2.51 10.32 20.91
N PHE A 252 -2.09 9.89 19.73
CA PHE A 252 -2.26 8.53 19.24
C PHE A 252 -0.97 7.72 19.33
N LEU A 253 0.18 8.37 19.11
CA LEU A 253 1.48 7.73 19.15
C LEU A 253 2.13 7.92 20.53
N LEU A 254 2.83 6.90 21.01
CA LEU A 254 3.54 6.92 22.29
C LEU A 254 4.73 7.88 22.30
N ALA A 255 5.31 8.17 21.13
CA ALA A 255 6.48 9.03 20.98
C ALA A 255 6.48 9.75 19.63
N ASP A 256 7.36 10.75 19.48
CA ASP A 256 7.59 11.47 18.22
C ASP A 256 8.31 10.55 17.22
N THR A 257 7.55 9.72 16.52
CA THR A 257 8.06 8.76 15.54
C THR A 257 7.58 9.11 14.14
N CYS A 258 8.36 8.70 13.12
CA CYS A 258 7.90 8.80 11.75
C CYS A 258 6.73 7.81 11.54
N PRO A 259 5.53 8.27 11.22
CA PRO A 259 4.35 7.40 11.14
C PRO A 259 4.35 6.48 9.91
N ARG A 260 5.32 6.60 9.01
CA ARG A 260 5.38 5.80 7.77
C ARG A 260 5.40 4.28 8.01
N THR A 261 5.79 3.87 9.20
CA THR A 261 5.86 2.47 9.63
C THR A 261 4.66 2.03 10.45
N CYS A 262 3.54 2.71 10.36
CA CYS A 262 2.27 2.30 10.97
C CYS A 262 1.43 1.49 10.00
N VAL A 263 0.80 0.41 10.46
CA VAL A 263 -0.07 -0.46 9.66
C VAL A 263 -1.21 -1.05 10.50
N ASP A 264 -2.39 -1.21 9.88
CA ASP A 264 -3.46 -2.04 10.46
C ASP A 264 -3.07 -3.52 10.35
N GLY A 265 -3.12 -4.25 11.44
CA GLY A 265 -2.77 -5.66 11.51
C GLY A 265 -3.86 -6.62 11.06
N GLY A 266 -5.01 -6.12 10.58
CA GLY A 266 -6.15 -6.97 10.14
C GLY A 266 -6.89 -7.69 11.26
N ASN A 267 -6.30 -7.78 12.45
CA ASN A 267 -6.85 -8.39 13.65
C ASN A 267 -7.49 -7.37 14.61
N GLY A 268 -7.70 -6.13 14.16
CA GLY A 268 -8.20 -5.04 14.97
C GLY A 268 -7.13 -4.35 15.83
N VAL A 269 -5.85 -4.64 15.59
CA VAL A 269 -4.70 -4.02 16.26
C VAL A 269 -3.90 -3.23 15.23
N MET A 270 -3.50 -2.01 15.57
CA MET A 270 -2.51 -1.27 14.78
C MET A 270 -1.09 -1.53 15.30
N TYR A 271 -0.16 -1.67 14.39
CA TYR A 271 1.25 -1.82 14.70
C TYR A 271 2.04 -0.61 14.24
N VAL A 272 3.02 -0.23 15.05
CA VAL A 272 3.95 0.86 14.75
C VAL A 272 5.39 0.39 15.02
N TYR A 273 6.31 0.84 14.19
CA TYR A 273 7.73 0.65 14.47
C TYR A 273 8.26 1.81 15.32
N HIS A 274 8.84 1.48 16.47
CA HIS A 274 9.42 2.45 17.40
C HIS A 274 10.59 1.83 18.18
N ASP A 275 11.70 2.53 18.33
CA ASP A 275 12.88 2.13 19.11
C ASP A 275 13.39 0.70 18.86
N GLY A 276 13.47 0.32 17.60
CA GLY A 276 13.95 -1.01 17.24
C GLY A 276 12.98 -2.15 17.53
N ALA A 277 11.70 -1.83 17.73
CA ALA A 277 10.65 -2.82 17.97
C ALA A 277 9.39 -2.51 17.16
N VAL A 278 8.65 -3.54 16.80
CA VAL A 278 7.27 -3.42 16.33
C VAL A 278 6.36 -3.55 17.54
N VAL A 279 5.57 -2.51 17.78
CA VAL A 279 4.71 -2.39 18.96
C VAL A 279 3.26 -2.33 18.52
N ALA A 280 2.40 -3.10 19.20
CA ALA A 280 0.95 -2.97 19.08
C ALA A 280 0.50 -1.74 19.86
N LEU A 281 -0.28 -0.85 19.25
CA LEU A 281 -0.73 0.39 19.91
C LEU A 281 -1.62 0.16 21.15
N ASP A 282 -2.30 -1.00 21.19
CA ASP A 282 -3.18 -1.38 22.32
C ASP A 282 -2.40 -2.05 23.46
N HIS A 283 -1.10 -2.32 23.31
CA HIS A 283 -0.27 -3.07 24.25
C HIS A 283 1.08 -2.39 24.48
N SER A 284 1.56 -2.44 25.72
CA SER A 284 2.87 -1.90 26.10
C SER A 284 4.05 -2.79 25.70
N SER A 285 3.81 -3.99 25.17
CA SER A 285 4.84 -4.95 24.76
C SER A 285 5.02 -4.95 23.26
N GLY A 286 6.25 -4.93 22.80
CA GLY A 286 6.59 -4.97 21.39
C GLY A 286 7.60 -6.08 21.08
N THR A 287 7.61 -6.53 19.83
CA THR A 287 8.59 -7.50 19.33
C THR A 287 9.76 -6.77 18.70
N ARG A 288 10.97 -6.96 19.27
CA ARG A 288 12.19 -6.36 18.70
C ARG A 288 12.46 -6.90 17.31
N ILE A 289 12.85 -6.01 16.40
CA ILE A 289 13.28 -6.40 15.06
C ILE A 289 14.59 -7.19 15.13
N PRO A 290 14.90 -8.00 14.09
CA PRO A 290 16.18 -8.69 13.98
C PRO A 290 17.36 -7.74 14.01
N SER A 291 18.48 -8.21 14.56
CA SER A 291 19.70 -7.41 14.69
C SER A 291 20.36 -7.05 13.36
N ASP A 292 20.06 -7.79 12.31
CA ASP A 292 20.48 -7.53 10.93
C ASP A 292 19.56 -6.57 10.15
N MET A 293 18.52 -6.05 10.82
CA MET A 293 17.67 -4.99 10.30
C MET A 293 17.80 -3.75 11.18
N ILE A 294 18.49 -2.75 10.72
CA ILE A 294 18.73 -1.51 11.48
C ILE A 294 17.62 -0.47 11.20
N SER A 295 17.04 -0.50 9.99
CA SER A 295 16.06 0.48 9.55
C SER A 295 14.88 -0.20 8.89
N VAL A 296 13.67 -0.01 9.44
CA VAL A 296 12.40 -0.41 8.83
C VAL A 296 11.91 0.73 7.94
N THR A 297 11.71 0.45 6.66
CA THR A 297 11.19 1.41 5.68
C THR A 297 9.68 1.35 5.55
N CYS A 298 9.11 0.15 5.58
CA CYS A 298 7.66 -0.03 5.61
C CYS A 298 7.28 -1.34 6.30
N MET A 299 6.04 -1.40 6.77
CA MET A 299 5.37 -2.61 7.21
C MET A 299 4.17 -2.89 6.30
N ILE A 300 3.90 -4.16 6.06
CA ILE A 300 2.80 -4.63 5.21
C ILE A 300 2.07 -5.73 5.99
N GLU A 301 0.78 -5.54 6.23
CA GLU A 301 -0.08 -6.63 6.70
C GLU A 301 -0.48 -7.48 5.50
N CYS A 302 -0.31 -8.78 5.60
CA CYS A 302 -0.62 -9.70 4.51
C CYS A 302 -1.30 -10.96 5.08
N GLY A 303 -2.59 -10.84 5.31
CA GLY A 303 -3.47 -11.93 5.74
C GLY A 303 -3.17 -12.52 7.10
N GLY A 304 -3.02 -11.66 8.08
CA GLY A 304 -2.70 -12.01 9.45
C GLY A 304 -1.20 -12.13 9.72
N GLN A 305 -0.36 -12.02 8.70
CA GLN A 305 1.09 -11.94 8.83
C GLN A 305 1.55 -10.49 8.70
N LEU A 306 2.47 -10.07 9.54
CA LEU A 306 3.09 -8.77 9.45
C LEU A 306 4.48 -8.89 8.82
N LEU A 307 4.65 -8.27 7.67
CA LEU A 307 5.93 -8.17 6.99
C LEU A 307 6.61 -6.85 7.37
N ALA A 308 7.85 -6.90 7.82
CA ALA A 308 8.71 -5.74 7.95
C ALA A 308 9.74 -5.74 6.83
N VAL A 309 9.85 -4.61 6.17
CA VAL A 309 10.80 -4.38 5.08
C VAL A 309 11.81 -3.34 5.52
N GLY A 310 13.08 -3.66 5.40
CA GLY A 310 14.12 -2.76 5.85
C GLY A 310 15.52 -3.17 5.40
N SER A 311 16.50 -2.44 5.88
CA SER A 311 17.90 -2.66 5.54
C SER A 311 18.79 -2.75 6.78
N ASP A 312 19.98 -3.31 6.61
CA ASP A 312 21.04 -3.39 7.60
C ASP A 312 21.77 -2.06 7.80
N GLY A 313 21.34 -0.99 7.12
CA GLY A 313 21.89 0.36 7.25
C GLY A 313 21.70 1.20 6.00
N PHE A 314 22.23 2.43 6.03
CA PHE A 314 22.17 3.34 4.89
C PHE A 314 22.93 2.77 3.69
N GLY A 315 22.23 2.59 2.57
CA GLY A 315 22.83 2.06 1.36
C GLY A 315 22.96 0.53 1.34
N GLY A 316 22.53 -0.15 2.39
CA GLY A 316 22.50 -1.61 2.45
C GLY A 316 21.37 -2.22 1.61
N SER A 317 21.49 -3.51 1.38
CA SER A 317 20.43 -4.31 0.74
C SER A 317 19.19 -4.34 1.60
N HIS A 318 18.02 -4.26 0.96
CA HIS A 318 16.77 -4.44 1.68
C HIS A 318 16.43 -5.91 1.84
N GLY A 319 15.87 -6.26 2.98
CA GLY A 319 15.34 -7.57 3.30
C GLY A 319 13.87 -7.49 3.69
N VAL A 320 13.18 -8.60 3.57
CA VAL A 320 11.80 -8.79 4.02
C VAL A 320 11.81 -9.83 5.15
N TYR A 321 11.11 -9.53 6.23
CA TYR A 321 10.98 -10.40 7.39
C TYR A 321 9.51 -10.55 7.73
N VAL A 322 9.09 -11.76 8.05
CA VAL A 322 7.73 -12.08 8.50
C VAL A 322 7.75 -12.24 10.01
N LEU A 323 6.85 -11.53 10.70
CA LEU A 323 6.64 -11.72 12.14
C LEU A 323 5.71 -12.91 12.36
N ASP A 324 6.23 -13.92 13.05
CA ASP A 324 5.42 -14.93 13.73
C ASP A 324 4.91 -14.30 15.04
N VAL A 325 3.65 -13.87 15.03
CA VAL A 325 3.06 -13.15 16.18
C VAL A 325 2.97 -14.07 17.41
N GLU A 326 2.69 -15.37 17.22
CA GLU A 326 2.54 -16.33 18.33
C GLU A 326 3.87 -16.57 19.03
N ARG A 327 4.96 -16.69 18.27
CA ARG A 327 6.30 -16.91 18.82
C ARG A 327 7.06 -15.62 19.11
N SER A 328 6.52 -14.47 18.67
CA SER A 328 7.22 -13.18 18.74
C SER A 328 8.61 -13.22 18.10
N THR A 329 8.74 -13.95 17.01
CA THR A 329 10.00 -14.12 16.27
C THR A 329 9.86 -13.70 14.82
N TRP A 330 10.98 -13.22 14.26
CA TRP A 330 11.06 -12.84 12.87
C TRP A 330 11.70 -13.95 12.05
N VAL A 331 11.13 -14.21 10.89
CA VAL A 331 11.68 -15.14 9.90
C VAL A 331 12.06 -14.33 8.65
N LYS A 332 13.33 -14.40 8.26
CA LYS A 332 13.82 -13.76 7.05
C LYS A 332 13.28 -14.47 5.82
N VAL A 333 12.73 -13.72 4.89
CA VAL A 333 12.25 -14.23 3.60
C VAL A 333 13.46 -14.44 2.67
N GLU A 334 13.53 -15.59 2.03
CA GLU A 334 14.49 -15.82 0.95
C GLU A 334 14.12 -14.96 -0.25
N MET A 335 15.06 -14.15 -0.70
CA MET A 335 14.84 -13.17 -1.76
C MET A 335 15.96 -13.25 -2.78
N PRO A 336 15.66 -13.41 -4.09
CA PRO A 336 16.67 -13.33 -5.13
C PRO A 336 17.39 -11.97 -5.11
N GLU A 337 18.68 -11.97 -5.42
CA GLU A 337 19.53 -10.77 -5.35
C GLU A 337 18.95 -9.58 -6.14
N GLU A 338 18.33 -9.84 -7.29
CA GLU A 338 17.70 -8.82 -8.12
C GLU A 338 16.58 -8.04 -7.43
N TYR A 339 15.98 -8.58 -6.35
CA TYR A 339 14.93 -7.95 -5.53
C TYR A 339 15.48 -7.37 -4.22
N SER A 340 16.80 -7.27 -4.04
CA SER A 340 17.42 -6.73 -2.81
C SER A 340 17.59 -5.20 -2.81
N GLY A 341 17.08 -4.52 -3.84
CA GLY A 341 17.16 -3.07 -3.96
C GLY A 341 16.23 -2.34 -2.97
N HIS A 342 16.40 -1.02 -2.91
CA HIS A 342 15.64 -0.17 -1.99
C HIS A 342 14.14 -0.26 -2.23
N ILE A 343 13.37 -0.51 -1.18
CA ILE A 343 11.90 -0.50 -1.18
C ILE A 343 11.43 0.78 -0.48
N GLN A 344 10.58 1.55 -1.14
CA GLN A 344 10.07 2.81 -0.57
C GLN A 344 8.65 2.70 0.01
N SER A 345 7.83 1.79 -0.49
CA SER A 345 6.46 1.56 0.01
C SER A 345 5.98 0.16 -0.40
N GLY A 346 4.93 -0.31 0.26
CA GLY A 346 4.32 -1.59 -0.04
C GLY A 346 2.88 -1.67 0.45
N CYS A 347 2.11 -2.57 -0.14
CA CYS A 347 0.77 -2.94 0.29
C CYS A 347 0.53 -4.43 0.04
N CYS A 348 -0.47 -5.02 0.69
CA CYS A 348 -0.92 -6.36 0.39
C CYS A 348 -2.24 -6.34 -0.38
N LEU A 349 -2.36 -7.22 -1.35
CA LEU A 349 -3.54 -7.45 -2.16
C LEU A 349 -4.00 -8.90 -1.98
N GLU A 350 -5.31 -9.12 -1.89
CA GLU A 350 -5.93 -10.45 -1.87
C GLU A 350 -6.65 -10.70 -3.21
N VAL A 351 -6.17 -11.72 -3.97
CA VAL A 351 -6.70 -12.11 -5.29
C VAL A 351 -7.38 -13.47 -5.29
#